data_b0ac7d979967eab9f88ac92b44ab0fb5
#
_entry.id   b0ac7d979967eab9f88ac92b44ab0fb5
#
_cell.length_a   1.000
_cell.length_b   1.000
_cell.length_c   1.000
_cell.angle_alpha   90.00
_cell.angle_beta   90.00
_cell.angle_gamma   90.00
#
_symmetry.space_group_name_H-M   'P 1'
#
loop_
_entity.id
_entity.type
_entity.pdbx_description
1 polymer ?
#
loop_
_entity_poly.entity_id
_entity_poly.type
_entity_poly.pdbx_seq_one_letter_code
_entity_poly.pdbx_strand_id
1 'polypeptide(L)'
;MIIIFTSFVHPECFPEEVSYIKLVESRSLSESRYENELLIESLKNHLKCHPDKEVYYKLAVIYEYIGKHYLAGIAYKKAGKNNDYDRMQQIIISKKGAEKEKFKASADFEAAKYHKPYKTKKTAAMVFHITGPIAFATGLSLFIHDKAGGKNSLTAQYTLMFGGLSMIAGGTILNAHADEHLLLSNAYSSMSDDAGVDYGLTPDEYFASSGKRAGLYSGYSGKYMNRGLALIFISLPMIGFGIFSFFDTLNFLHEKHYEEDSNDSNSLDRSFEAFFSCLIQIAVFIPAISSIVIGARMMARGSKWGKQNTEPNLLTLNSIAPIIDPVSKTYGLALGFSF
;
A
#
# COMPACT_ATOMS: atom_id res chain seq x y z
N MET A 1 17.34 -10.23 -25.51
CA MET A 1 16.91 -9.31 -24.44
C MET A 1 15.80 -8.44 -25.02
N ILE A 2 14.54 -8.81 -24.81
CA ILE A 2 13.39 -8.03 -25.30
C ILE A 2 12.95 -7.14 -24.15
N ILE A 3 13.23 -5.85 -24.26
CA ILE A 3 12.77 -4.84 -23.32
C ILE A 3 11.38 -4.44 -23.80
N ILE A 4 10.33 -4.92 -23.12
CA ILE A 4 8.98 -4.43 -23.36
C ILE A 4 8.83 -3.13 -22.56
N PHE A 5 8.95 -2.00 -23.24
CA PHE A 5 8.53 -0.71 -22.72
C PHE A 5 7.00 -0.69 -22.68
N THR A 6 6.41 -0.99 -21.53
CA THR A 6 5.04 -0.56 -21.26
C THR A 6 5.10 0.88 -20.80
N SER A 7 4.94 1.82 -21.73
CA SER A 7 4.59 3.19 -21.41
C SER A 7 3.25 3.16 -20.68
N PHE A 8 3.29 3.46 -19.38
CA PHE A 8 2.07 3.76 -18.61
C PHE A 8 1.50 5.07 -19.15
N VAL A 9 0.68 4.98 -20.17
CA VAL A 9 -0.26 6.06 -20.54
C VAL A 9 -1.24 6.16 -19.37
N HIS A 10 -1.31 7.33 -18.74
CA HIS A 10 -2.35 7.62 -17.75
C HIS A 10 -3.71 7.39 -18.42
N PRO A 11 -4.52 6.42 -18.00
CA PRO A 11 -5.75 6.07 -18.72
C PRO A 11 -6.88 7.09 -18.57
N GLU A 12 -6.60 8.28 -17.98
CA GLU A 12 -7.64 9.20 -17.51
C GLU A 12 -7.84 10.45 -18.38
N CYS A 13 -7.10 10.62 -19.47
CA CYS A 13 -7.21 11.81 -20.34
C CYS A 13 -7.58 11.45 -21.78
N PHE A 14 -8.81 11.00 -22.02
CA PHE A 14 -9.32 10.76 -23.36
C PHE A 14 -9.92 12.01 -24.00
N PRO A 15 -9.74 12.25 -25.34
CA PRO A 15 -10.27 13.42 -26.03
C PRO A 15 -11.81 13.50 -26.11
N GLU A 16 -12.53 12.49 -25.69
CA GLU A 16 -14.00 12.48 -25.64
C GLU A 16 -14.59 13.41 -24.56
N GLU A 17 -13.78 13.89 -23.60
CA GLU A 17 -14.23 14.85 -22.57
C GLU A 17 -14.54 16.26 -23.11
N VAL A 18 -14.12 16.63 -24.31
CA VAL A 18 -14.48 17.90 -24.92
C VAL A 18 -15.98 18.03 -25.16
N SER A 19 -16.68 16.92 -25.37
CA SER A 19 -18.15 16.91 -25.49
C SER A 19 -18.85 17.14 -24.14
N TYR A 20 -18.20 16.80 -23.01
CA TYR A 20 -18.74 16.99 -21.67
C TYR A 20 -18.75 18.46 -21.25
N ILE A 21 -17.73 19.23 -21.63
CA ILE A 21 -17.69 20.68 -21.36
C ILE A 21 -18.84 21.41 -22.04
N LYS A 22 -19.15 21.06 -23.29
CA LYS A 22 -20.30 21.61 -23.98
C LYS A 22 -21.64 21.28 -23.31
N LEU A 23 -21.73 20.12 -22.70
CA LEU A 23 -22.91 19.70 -21.92
C LEU A 23 -23.03 20.50 -20.61
N VAL A 24 -21.89 20.83 -19.98
CA VAL A 24 -21.81 21.67 -18.78
C VAL A 24 -22.11 23.13 -19.10
N GLU A 25 -21.69 23.63 -20.28
CA GLU A 25 -22.00 24.99 -20.73
C GLU A 25 -23.48 25.23 -21.00
N SER A 26 -24.24 24.20 -21.37
CA SER A 26 -25.66 24.27 -21.66
C SER A 26 -26.57 24.09 -20.43
N ARG A 27 -26.04 23.66 -19.28
CA ARG A 27 -26.82 23.43 -18.06
C ARG A 27 -26.74 24.62 -17.12
N SER A 28 -27.88 25.19 -16.78
CA SER A 28 -28.03 26.08 -15.64
C SER A 28 -27.81 25.33 -14.33
N LEU A 29 -27.40 26.05 -13.27
CA LEU A 29 -27.35 25.49 -11.90
C LEU A 29 -28.67 24.81 -11.57
N SER A 30 -28.61 23.54 -11.22
CA SER A 30 -29.80 22.74 -10.90
C SER A 30 -30.16 22.91 -9.42
N GLU A 31 -31.45 22.94 -9.12
CA GLU A 31 -31.94 22.85 -7.74
C GLU A 31 -31.62 21.47 -7.12
N SER A 32 -31.37 20.47 -7.95
CA SER A 32 -30.99 19.12 -7.52
C SER A 32 -29.55 19.09 -7.03
N ARG A 33 -29.35 18.77 -5.74
CA ARG A 33 -28.02 18.57 -5.14
C ARG A 33 -27.24 17.48 -5.87
N TYR A 34 -27.89 16.41 -6.27
CA TYR A 34 -27.26 15.28 -6.97
C TYR A 34 -26.66 15.70 -8.32
N GLU A 35 -27.39 16.48 -9.08
CA GLU A 35 -26.90 16.97 -10.38
C GLU A 35 -25.71 17.90 -10.21
N ASN A 36 -25.70 18.76 -9.18
CA ASN A 36 -24.56 19.61 -8.88
C ASN A 36 -23.33 18.80 -8.44
N GLU A 37 -23.50 17.70 -7.71
CA GLU A 37 -22.39 16.81 -7.33
C GLU A 37 -21.78 16.10 -8.55
N LEU A 38 -22.60 15.61 -9.49
CA LEU A 38 -22.12 15.05 -10.77
C LEU A 38 -21.37 16.07 -11.61
N LEU A 39 -21.89 17.30 -11.65
CA LEU A 39 -21.26 18.40 -12.37
C LEU A 39 -19.87 18.75 -11.78
N ILE A 40 -19.78 18.80 -10.46
CA ILE A 40 -18.51 19.02 -9.75
C ILE A 40 -17.50 17.94 -10.08
N GLU A 41 -17.91 16.67 -10.07
CA GLU A 41 -17.02 15.54 -10.37
C GLU A 41 -16.50 15.60 -11.81
N SER A 42 -17.38 15.91 -12.76
CA SER A 42 -17.03 16.12 -14.16
C SER A 42 -16.00 17.25 -14.35
N LEU A 43 -16.25 18.42 -13.76
CA LEU A 43 -15.32 19.56 -13.82
C LEU A 43 -13.98 19.25 -13.17
N LYS A 44 -13.97 18.51 -12.03
CA LYS A 44 -12.73 18.09 -11.38
C LYS A 44 -11.92 17.13 -12.24
N ASN A 45 -12.56 16.19 -12.91
CA ASN A 45 -11.88 15.26 -13.81
C ASN A 45 -11.27 15.98 -14.99
N HIS A 46 -12.01 16.92 -15.59
CA HIS A 46 -11.48 17.78 -16.65
C HIS A 46 -10.23 18.56 -16.18
N LEU A 47 -10.29 19.20 -15.00
CA LEU A 47 -9.19 19.99 -14.44
C LEU A 47 -7.93 19.18 -14.10
N LYS A 48 -8.03 17.86 -13.93
CA LYS A 48 -6.84 16.99 -13.76
C LYS A 48 -5.99 16.96 -15.02
N CYS A 49 -6.62 17.04 -16.18
CA CYS A 49 -5.97 16.96 -17.49
C CYS A 49 -5.70 18.34 -18.10
N HIS A 50 -6.62 19.25 -17.92
CA HIS A 50 -6.60 20.60 -18.53
C HIS A 50 -6.92 21.67 -17.48
N PRO A 51 -5.90 22.21 -16.76
CA PRO A 51 -6.11 23.27 -15.79
C PRO A 51 -6.49 24.58 -16.48
N ASP A 52 -7.78 24.87 -16.57
CA ASP A 52 -8.36 26.09 -17.19
C ASP A 52 -8.96 27.01 -16.12
N LYS A 53 -8.67 28.31 -16.21
CA LYS A 53 -9.17 29.33 -15.29
C LYS A 53 -10.69 29.48 -15.35
N GLU A 54 -11.27 29.34 -16.54
CA GLU A 54 -12.72 29.46 -16.72
C GLU A 54 -13.45 28.28 -16.08
N VAL A 55 -12.90 27.06 -16.22
CA VAL A 55 -13.43 25.86 -15.58
C VAL A 55 -13.32 25.97 -14.06
N TYR A 56 -12.22 26.52 -13.52
CA TYR A 56 -12.12 26.83 -12.08
C TYR A 56 -13.17 27.84 -11.63
N TYR A 57 -13.47 28.87 -12.43
CA TYR A 57 -14.50 29.83 -12.11
C TYR A 57 -15.89 29.18 -12.04
N LYS A 58 -16.27 28.36 -13.03
CA LYS A 58 -17.53 27.60 -13.01
C LYS A 58 -17.64 26.70 -11.81
N LEU A 59 -16.57 25.99 -11.46
CA LEU A 59 -16.50 25.14 -10.29
C LEU A 59 -16.70 25.97 -8.99
N ALA A 60 -16.11 27.17 -8.92
CA ALA A 60 -16.25 28.05 -7.78
C ALA A 60 -17.72 28.50 -7.58
N VAL A 61 -18.40 28.89 -8.65
CA VAL A 61 -19.81 29.30 -8.63
C VAL A 61 -20.71 28.16 -8.12
N ILE A 62 -20.47 26.93 -8.58
CA ILE A 62 -21.24 25.77 -8.12
C ILE A 62 -20.98 25.51 -6.65
N TYR A 63 -19.74 25.56 -6.18
CA TYR A 63 -19.42 25.40 -4.76
C TYR A 63 -20.06 26.47 -3.90
N GLU A 64 -20.08 27.73 -4.35
CA GLU A 64 -20.73 28.81 -3.64
C GLU A 64 -22.25 28.58 -3.54
N TYR A 65 -22.88 28.17 -4.64
CA TYR A 65 -24.31 27.86 -4.71
C TYR A 65 -24.73 26.77 -3.71
N ILE A 66 -23.92 25.70 -3.59
CA ILE A 66 -24.18 24.61 -2.64
C ILE A 66 -23.67 24.90 -1.22
N GLY A 67 -23.18 26.11 -0.95
CA GLY A 67 -22.74 26.57 0.38
C GLY A 67 -21.34 26.09 0.78
N LYS A 68 -20.56 25.50 -0.13
CA LYS A 68 -19.17 25.05 0.14
C LYS A 68 -18.17 26.20 -0.04
N HIS A 69 -18.27 27.25 0.77
CA HIS A 69 -17.57 28.53 0.62
C HIS A 69 -16.04 28.39 0.57
N TYR A 70 -15.45 27.46 1.31
CA TYR A 70 -14.00 27.23 1.28
C TYR A 70 -13.54 26.69 -0.07
N LEU A 71 -14.25 25.68 -0.59
CA LEU A 71 -13.95 25.13 -1.92
C LEU A 71 -14.18 26.17 -3.03
N ALA A 72 -15.24 26.97 -2.88
CA ALA A 72 -15.48 28.12 -3.75
C ALA A 72 -14.32 29.11 -3.72
N GLY A 73 -13.83 29.47 -2.54
CA GLY A 73 -12.68 30.37 -2.39
C GLY A 73 -11.42 29.82 -3.07
N ILE A 74 -11.06 28.56 -2.85
CA ILE A 74 -9.91 27.92 -3.53
C ILE A 74 -10.07 27.98 -5.06
N ALA A 75 -11.25 27.66 -5.56
CA ALA A 75 -11.53 27.64 -6.98
C ALA A 75 -11.49 29.06 -7.57
N TYR A 76 -12.04 30.08 -6.90
CA TYR A 76 -11.93 31.49 -7.29
C TYR A 76 -10.47 31.95 -7.35
N LYS A 77 -9.66 31.60 -6.35
CA LYS A 77 -8.23 31.91 -6.35
C LYS A 77 -7.51 31.32 -7.56
N LYS A 78 -7.79 30.05 -7.89
CA LYS A 78 -7.23 29.37 -9.08
C LYS A 78 -7.74 30.00 -10.39
N ALA A 79 -8.96 30.51 -10.42
CA ALA A 79 -9.53 31.26 -11.52
C ALA A 79 -8.95 32.69 -11.65
N GLY A 80 -8.17 33.17 -10.69
CA GLY A 80 -7.63 34.52 -10.65
C GLY A 80 -8.67 35.57 -10.21
N LYS A 81 -9.78 35.16 -9.59
CA LYS A 81 -10.87 36.04 -9.11
C LYS A 81 -10.64 36.40 -7.64
N ASN A 82 -9.68 37.29 -7.37
CA ASN A 82 -9.27 37.64 -6.00
C ASN A 82 -10.39 38.27 -5.18
N ASN A 83 -11.20 39.13 -5.76
CA ASN A 83 -12.33 39.79 -5.04
C ASN A 83 -13.35 38.76 -4.54
N ASP A 84 -13.67 37.75 -5.35
CA ASP A 84 -14.59 36.69 -4.96
C ASP A 84 -13.97 35.78 -3.90
N TYR A 85 -12.65 35.53 -4.00
CA TYR A 85 -11.91 34.82 -2.95
C TYR A 85 -12.00 35.57 -1.61
N ASP A 86 -11.73 36.88 -1.57
CA ASP A 86 -11.79 37.68 -0.35
C ASP A 86 -13.21 37.72 0.22
N ARG A 87 -14.23 37.80 -0.63
CA ARG A 87 -15.64 37.71 -0.22
C ARG A 87 -15.92 36.34 0.45
N MET A 88 -15.44 35.24 -0.12
CA MET A 88 -15.59 33.91 0.49
C MET A 88 -14.92 33.83 1.85
N GLN A 89 -13.70 34.40 1.99
CA GLN A 89 -13.00 34.43 3.28
C GLN A 89 -13.82 35.20 4.35
N GLN A 90 -14.44 36.31 4.00
CA GLN A 90 -15.30 37.05 4.95
C GLN A 90 -16.52 36.23 5.39
N ILE A 91 -17.17 35.50 4.48
CA ILE A 91 -18.30 34.64 4.82
C ILE A 91 -17.85 33.51 5.74
N ILE A 92 -16.69 32.90 5.50
CA ILE A 92 -16.12 31.86 6.37
C ILE A 92 -15.86 32.38 7.78
N ILE A 93 -15.29 33.60 7.90
CA ILE A 93 -14.99 34.21 9.18
C ILE A 93 -16.26 34.52 9.98
N SER A 94 -17.33 34.94 9.31
CA SER A 94 -18.59 35.33 9.96
C SER A 94 -19.39 34.17 10.56
N LYS A 95 -19.20 32.96 10.03
CA LYS A 95 -19.90 31.73 10.47
C LYS A 95 -19.24 31.01 11.64
N LYS A 96 -18.22 31.63 12.27
CA LYS A 96 -17.45 31.03 13.36
C LYS A 96 -18.25 30.83 14.64
N GLY A 97 -18.44 29.60 15.05
CA GLY A 97 -18.94 29.26 16.39
C GLY A 97 -19.55 27.86 16.45
N ALA A 98 -20.82 27.73 16.11
CA ALA A 98 -21.52 26.44 16.16
C ALA A 98 -21.02 25.41 15.14
N GLU A 99 -20.50 25.86 13.98
CA GLU A 99 -19.94 25.01 12.96
C GLU A 99 -18.58 24.42 13.36
N LYS A 100 -17.77 25.17 14.13
CA LYS A 100 -16.49 24.69 14.65
C LYS A 100 -16.67 23.47 15.56
N GLU A 101 -17.61 23.50 16.46
CA GLU A 101 -17.87 22.37 17.38
C GLU A 101 -18.36 21.12 16.60
N LYS A 102 -19.22 21.32 15.61
CA LYS A 102 -19.65 20.20 14.74
C LYS A 102 -18.51 19.62 13.94
N PHE A 103 -17.68 20.46 13.34
CA PHE A 103 -16.50 20.02 12.59
C PHE A 103 -15.54 19.26 13.49
N LYS A 104 -15.25 19.79 14.68
CA LYS A 104 -14.39 19.14 15.67
C LYS A 104 -14.91 17.77 16.05
N ALA A 105 -16.18 17.67 16.41
CA ALA A 105 -16.80 16.38 16.77
C ALA A 105 -16.72 15.37 15.60
N SER A 106 -16.92 15.83 14.37
CA SER A 106 -16.78 14.98 13.16
C SER A 106 -15.33 14.57 12.90
N ALA A 107 -14.36 15.49 13.08
CA ALA A 107 -12.93 15.19 12.94
C ALA A 107 -12.46 14.20 14.02
N ASP A 108 -12.89 14.36 15.26
CA ASP A 108 -12.59 13.43 16.36
C ASP A 108 -13.20 12.04 16.10
N PHE A 109 -14.40 11.99 15.53
CA PHE A 109 -15.03 10.73 15.12
C PHE A 109 -14.20 10.01 14.04
N GLU A 110 -13.79 10.71 12.97
CA GLU A 110 -12.92 10.15 11.93
C GLU A 110 -11.55 9.74 12.50
N ALA A 111 -10.95 10.54 13.37
CA ALA A 111 -9.71 10.18 14.06
C ALA A 111 -9.86 8.87 14.86
N ALA A 112 -10.95 8.71 15.61
CA ALA A 112 -11.23 7.50 16.39
C ALA A 112 -11.41 6.25 15.50
N LYS A 113 -12.01 6.40 14.32
CA LYS A 113 -12.18 5.33 13.34
C LYS A 113 -10.84 4.73 12.90
N TYR A 114 -9.79 5.55 12.78
CA TYR A 114 -8.44 5.09 12.45
C TYR A 114 -7.65 4.65 13.69
N HIS A 115 -7.91 5.22 14.85
CA HIS A 115 -7.16 4.91 16.07
C HIS A 115 -7.37 3.47 16.57
N LYS A 116 -8.59 2.95 16.49
CA LYS A 116 -8.89 1.57 16.92
C LYS A 116 -8.16 0.52 16.09
N PRO A 117 -8.23 0.52 14.73
CA PRO A 117 -7.45 -0.38 13.90
C PRO A 117 -5.94 -0.24 14.10
N TYR A 118 -5.44 0.98 14.33
CA TYR A 118 -4.03 1.21 14.67
C TYR A 118 -3.60 0.36 15.88
N LYS A 119 -4.30 0.49 17.02
CA LYS A 119 -3.95 -0.26 18.24
C LYS A 119 -3.94 -1.77 18.00
N THR A 120 -4.97 -2.30 17.36
CA THR A 120 -5.08 -3.75 17.08
C THR A 120 -3.94 -4.24 16.18
N LYS A 121 -3.69 -3.54 15.07
CA LYS A 121 -2.63 -3.90 14.12
C LYS A 121 -1.24 -3.75 14.74
N LYS A 122 -1.02 -2.72 15.55
CA LYS A 122 0.25 -2.47 16.24
C LYS A 122 0.57 -3.57 17.25
N THR A 123 -0.42 -3.98 18.03
CA THR A 123 -0.26 -5.09 19.00
C THR A 123 0.04 -6.41 18.26
N ALA A 124 -0.72 -6.74 17.21
CA ALA A 124 -0.47 -7.93 16.42
C ALA A 124 0.93 -7.91 15.76
N ALA A 125 1.33 -6.77 15.22
CA ALA A 125 2.67 -6.59 14.64
C ALA A 125 3.77 -6.83 15.68
N MET A 126 3.59 -6.31 16.90
CA MET A 126 4.54 -6.51 18.01
C MET A 126 4.66 -7.99 18.37
N VAL A 127 3.54 -8.71 18.50
CA VAL A 127 3.54 -10.15 18.77
C VAL A 127 4.32 -10.89 17.68
N PHE A 128 4.07 -10.60 16.41
CA PHE A 128 4.75 -11.24 15.28
C PHE A 128 6.26 -10.92 15.23
N HIS A 129 6.66 -9.70 15.58
CA HIS A 129 8.07 -9.32 15.64
C HIS A 129 8.82 -9.93 16.83
N ILE A 130 8.12 -10.38 17.88
CA ILE A 130 8.73 -11.10 19.01
C ILE A 130 8.75 -12.60 18.72
N THR A 131 7.60 -13.18 18.34
CA THR A 131 7.47 -14.63 18.16
C THR A 131 8.16 -15.14 16.90
N GLY A 132 8.18 -14.35 15.83
CA GLY A 132 8.79 -14.73 14.57
C GLY A 132 10.28 -15.04 14.67
N PRO A 133 11.12 -14.11 15.18
CA PRO A 133 12.55 -14.37 15.38
C PRO A 133 12.82 -15.53 16.32
N ILE A 134 12.03 -15.72 17.38
CA ILE A 134 12.16 -16.85 18.31
C ILE A 134 11.91 -18.16 17.57
N ALA A 135 10.81 -18.25 16.83
CA ALA A 135 10.49 -19.45 16.05
C ALA A 135 11.57 -19.76 15.00
N PHE A 136 12.03 -18.73 14.27
CA PHE A 136 13.11 -18.87 13.29
C PHE A 136 14.41 -19.38 13.94
N ALA A 137 14.85 -18.74 15.02
CA ALA A 137 16.08 -19.14 15.73
C ALA A 137 15.99 -20.57 16.29
N THR A 138 14.82 -20.96 16.81
CA THR A 138 14.58 -22.32 17.29
C THR A 138 14.68 -23.33 16.14
N GLY A 139 14.01 -23.05 15.01
CA GLY A 139 14.07 -23.92 13.83
C GLY A 139 15.49 -24.05 13.28
N LEU A 140 16.23 -22.93 13.20
CA LEU A 140 17.63 -22.93 12.78
C LEU A 140 18.54 -23.73 13.72
N SER A 141 18.33 -23.59 15.03
CA SER A 141 19.08 -24.34 16.04
C SER A 141 18.84 -25.86 15.92
N LEU A 142 17.59 -26.27 15.71
CA LEU A 142 17.25 -27.67 15.45
C LEU A 142 17.89 -28.21 14.17
N PHE A 143 17.90 -27.38 13.10
CA PHE A 143 18.54 -27.72 11.83
C PHE A 143 20.05 -27.94 12.00
N ILE A 144 20.74 -27.05 12.70
CA ILE A 144 22.18 -27.18 12.98
C ILE A 144 22.46 -28.41 13.81
N HIS A 145 21.65 -28.68 14.83
CA HIS A 145 21.80 -29.88 15.69
C HIS A 145 21.62 -31.17 14.90
N ASP A 146 20.68 -31.22 13.97
CA ASP A 146 20.45 -32.37 13.10
C ASP A 146 21.63 -32.65 12.18
N LYS A 147 22.20 -31.62 11.57
CA LYS A 147 23.42 -31.75 10.76
C LYS A 147 24.65 -32.17 11.55
N ALA A 148 24.65 -31.96 12.87
CA ALA A 148 25.68 -32.45 13.81
C ALA A 148 25.44 -33.88 14.31
N GLY A 149 24.48 -34.61 13.73
CA GLY A 149 24.19 -36.05 14.07
C GLY A 149 23.02 -36.24 15.04
N GLY A 150 22.24 -35.20 15.30
CA GLY A 150 20.97 -35.28 16.04
C GLY A 150 19.87 -35.93 15.19
N LYS A 151 18.81 -36.39 15.87
CA LYS A 151 17.62 -36.95 15.21
C LYS A 151 16.43 -36.04 15.47
N ASN A 152 16.26 -34.99 14.64
CA ASN A 152 15.11 -34.11 14.74
C ASN A 152 14.25 -34.27 13.48
N SER A 153 12.95 -34.02 13.59
CA SER A 153 12.07 -34.03 12.44
C SER A 153 12.38 -32.82 11.50
N LEU A 154 12.77 -33.09 10.26
CA LEU A 154 12.97 -32.08 9.23
C LEU A 154 11.74 -31.17 9.07
N THR A 155 10.55 -31.78 9.14
CA THR A 155 9.26 -31.06 9.08
C THR A 155 9.14 -29.99 10.18
N ALA A 156 9.50 -30.33 11.42
CA ALA A 156 9.45 -29.39 12.54
C ALA A 156 10.43 -28.23 12.36
N GLN A 157 11.65 -28.52 11.91
CA GLN A 157 12.70 -27.51 11.68
C GLN A 157 12.24 -26.49 10.61
N TYR A 158 11.79 -26.97 9.47
CA TYR A 158 11.34 -26.12 8.37
C TYR A 158 10.08 -25.34 8.76
N THR A 159 9.12 -25.96 9.43
CA THR A 159 7.90 -25.28 9.90
C THR A 159 8.23 -24.10 10.83
N LEU A 160 9.16 -24.29 11.75
CA LEU A 160 9.58 -23.22 12.67
C LEU A 160 10.36 -22.11 11.95
N MET A 161 11.30 -22.44 11.06
CA MET A 161 12.07 -21.45 10.32
C MET A 161 11.17 -20.62 9.42
N PHE A 162 10.35 -21.27 8.62
CA PHE A 162 9.50 -20.56 7.64
C PHE A 162 8.32 -19.88 8.32
N GLY A 163 7.71 -20.51 9.34
CA GLY A 163 6.70 -19.88 10.16
C GLY A 163 7.22 -18.61 10.83
N GLY A 164 8.44 -18.65 11.35
CA GLY A 164 9.12 -17.50 11.95
C GLY A 164 9.33 -16.36 10.94
N LEU A 165 9.86 -16.64 9.76
CA LEU A 165 10.04 -15.64 8.70
C LEU A 165 8.70 -15.07 8.21
N SER A 166 7.68 -15.92 8.05
CA SER A 166 6.33 -15.49 7.67
C SER A 166 5.71 -14.57 8.73
N MET A 167 5.92 -14.82 10.01
CA MET A 167 5.49 -13.94 11.10
C MET A 167 6.22 -12.61 11.05
N ILE A 168 7.54 -12.58 10.81
CA ILE A 168 8.31 -11.34 10.68
C ILE A 168 7.77 -10.50 9.50
N ALA A 169 7.53 -11.12 8.34
CA ALA A 169 6.96 -10.46 7.18
C ALA A 169 5.55 -9.92 7.47
N GLY A 170 4.67 -10.74 8.06
CA GLY A 170 3.33 -10.35 8.49
C GLY A 170 3.34 -9.20 9.50
N GLY A 171 4.25 -9.24 10.47
CA GLY A 171 4.47 -8.16 11.42
C GLY A 171 4.87 -6.85 10.75
N THR A 172 5.74 -6.91 9.75
CA THR A 172 6.17 -5.74 8.97
C THR A 172 5.01 -5.11 8.19
N ILE A 173 4.17 -5.94 7.56
CA ILE A 173 2.97 -5.49 6.84
C ILE A 173 1.98 -4.83 7.81
N LEU A 174 1.67 -5.50 8.91
CA LEU A 174 0.75 -4.98 9.93
C LEU A 174 1.24 -3.67 10.54
N ASN A 175 2.55 -3.57 10.79
CA ASN A 175 3.17 -2.35 11.32
C ASN A 175 3.10 -1.18 10.30
N ALA A 176 3.25 -1.46 9.00
CA ALA A 176 3.09 -0.45 7.96
C ALA A 176 1.66 0.10 7.93
N HIS A 177 0.66 -0.79 7.95
CA HIS A 177 -0.74 -0.38 8.00
C HIS A 177 -1.13 0.30 9.32
N ALA A 178 -0.56 -0.14 10.45
CA ALA A 178 -0.79 0.53 11.73
C ALA A 178 -0.30 1.98 11.69
N ASP A 179 0.90 2.23 11.21
CA ASP A 179 1.45 3.58 11.12
C ASP A 179 0.66 4.46 10.14
N GLU A 180 0.14 3.92 9.03
CA GLU A 180 -0.76 4.65 8.12
C GLU A 180 -2.05 5.07 8.86
N HIS A 181 -2.64 4.18 9.64
CA HIS A 181 -3.81 4.51 10.47
C HIS A 181 -3.51 5.56 11.54
N LEU A 182 -2.33 5.49 12.19
CA LEU A 182 -1.92 6.50 13.16
C LEU A 182 -1.76 7.88 12.52
N LEU A 183 -1.13 7.92 11.33
CA LEU A 183 -0.96 9.16 10.58
C LEU A 183 -2.31 9.81 10.26
N LEU A 184 -3.27 9.02 9.77
CA LEU A 184 -4.61 9.51 9.48
C LEU A 184 -5.32 9.97 10.75
N SER A 185 -5.28 9.18 11.84
CA SER A 185 -5.86 9.56 13.12
C SER A 185 -5.32 10.89 13.62
N ASN A 186 -4.01 11.08 13.60
CA ASN A 186 -3.36 12.32 14.04
C ASN A 186 -3.72 13.50 13.12
N ALA A 187 -3.80 13.26 11.80
CA ALA A 187 -4.16 14.29 10.85
C ALA A 187 -5.58 14.79 11.09
N TYR A 188 -6.54 13.89 11.31
CA TYR A 188 -7.92 14.28 11.62
C TYR A 188 -8.04 14.99 12.97
N SER A 189 -7.39 14.49 14.02
CA SER A 189 -7.46 15.14 15.34
C SER A 189 -6.85 16.54 15.38
N SER A 190 -5.86 16.82 14.53
CA SER A 190 -5.24 18.15 14.45
C SER A 190 -5.97 19.13 13.55
N MET A 191 -6.96 18.69 12.76
CA MET A 191 -7.64 19.57 11.79
C MET A 191 -8.44 20.69 12.44
N SER A 192 -9.02 20.45 13.61
CA SER A 192 -9.82 21.45 14.33
C SER A 192 -9.01 22.67 14.78
N ASP A 193 -7.70 22.51 14.90
CA ASP A 193 -6.78 23.54 15.36
C ASP A 193 -6.13 24.32 14.21
N ASP A 194 -6.42 23.94 12.98
CA ASP A 194 -5.85 24.57 11.81
C ASP A 194 -6.40 25.99 11.58
N ALA A 195 -5.51 26.92 11.33
CA ALA A 195 -5.89 28.26 10.91
C ALA A 195 -6.54 28.25 9.52
N GLY A 196 -7.75 28.79 9.39
CA GLY A 196 -8.45 28.93 8.11
C GLY A 196 -9.28 27.71 7.69
N VAL A 197 -9.63 26.83 8.63
CA VAL A 197 -10.59 25.75 8.37
C VAL A 197 -11.95 26.34 8.00
N ASP A 198 -12.50 25.89 6.89
CA ASP A 198 -13.91 26.09 6.58
C ASP A 198 -14.74 25.02 7.27
N TYR A 199 -15.40 25.42 8.33
CA TYR A 199 -16.24 24.54 9.13
C TYR A 199 -17.54 24.10 8.40
N GLY A 200 -17.82 24.66 7.24
CA GLY A 200 -18.90 24.19 6.35
C GLY A 200 -18.56 22.92 5.56
N LEU A 201 -17.28 22.49 5.60
CA LEU A 201 -16.83 21.25 5.00
C LEU A 201 -16.88 20.09 5.98
N THR A 202 -16.98 18.88 5.44
CA THR A 202 -16.64 17.69 6.22
C THR A 202 -15.12 17.60 6.40
N PRO A 203 -14.60 16.92 7.46
CA PRO A 203 -13.18 16.72 7.65
C PRO A 203 -12.50 16.05 6.44
N ASP A 204 -13.17 15.11 5.76
CA ASP A 204 -12.66 14.44 4.55
C ASP A 204 -12.50 15.41 3.37
N GLU A 205 -13.49 16.28 3.14
CA GLU A 205 -13.44 17.30 2.09
C GLU A 205 -12.33 18.32 2.36
N TYR A 206 -12.21 18.77 3.61
CA TYR A 206 -11.12 19.65 4.01
C TYR A 206 -9.76 18.99 3.82
N PHE A 207 -9.59 17.75 4.25
CA PHE A 207 -8.35 17.00 4.11
C PHE A 207 -7.94 16.79 2.66
N ALA A 208 -8.90 16.52 1.79
CA ALA A 208 -8.66 16.37 0.35
C ALA A 208 -8.28 17.68 -0.34
N SER A 209 -8.93 18.80 0.03
CA SER A 209 -8.78 20.09 -0.64
C SER A 209 -7.58 20.91 -0.16
N SER A 210 -7.19 20.76 1.13
CA SER A 210 -6.11 21.54 1.73
C SER A 210 -4.69 21.14 1.29
N GLY A 211 -4.54 20.08 0.51
CA GLY A 211 -3.23 19.52 0.15
C GLY A 211 -2.51 18.80 1.31
N LYS A 212 -3.05 18.84 2.54
CA LYS A 212 -2.46 18.20 3.71
C LYS A 212 -2.33 16.71 3.56
N ARG A 213 -3.26 16.08 2.85
CA ARG A 213 -3.19 14.65 2.53
C ARG A 213 -1.92 14.32 1.75
N ALA A 214 -1.60 15.11 0.72
CA ALA A 214 -0.40 14.91 -0.07
C ALA A 214 0.87 15.12 0.77
N GLY A 215 0.93 16.18 1.57
CA GLY A 215 2.05 16.46 2.47
C GLY A 215 2.26 15.36 3.53
N LEU A 216 1.17 14.85 4.13
CA LEU A 216 1.23 13.76 5.09
C LEU A 216 1.84 12.49 4.50
N TYR A 217 1.35 12.08 3.33
CA TYR A 217 1.85 10.89 2.66
C TYR A 217 3.28 11.08 2.11
N SER A 218 3.62 12.27 1.66
CA SER A 218 4.99 12.59 1.24
C SER A 218 5.98 12.43 2.39
N GLY A 219 5.68 12.95 3.59
CA GLY A 219 6.52 12.77 4.77
C GLY A 219 6.66 11.31 5.23
N TYR A 220 5.68 10.46 4.91
CA TYR A 220 5.69 9.03 5.25
C TYR A 220 6.29 8.14 4.15
N SER A 221 6.48 8.65 2.94
CA SER A 221 6.88 7.90 1.74
C SER A 221 8.14 7.07 1.95
N GLY A 222 9.21 7.67 2.48
CA GLY A 222 10.48 6.99 2.72
C GLY A 222 10.36 5.82 3.71
N LYS A 223 9.62 6.01 4.80
CA LYS A 223 9.38 4.95 5.79
C LYS A 223 8.59 3.79 5.20
N TYR A 224 7.61 4.09 4.34
CA TYR A 224 6.79 3.10 3.68
C TYR A 224 7.61 2.29 2.66
N MET A 225 8.46 2.95 1.88
CA MET A 225 9.37 2.31 0.93
C MET A 225 10.38 1.41 1.63
N ASN A 226 10.99 1.86 2.72
CA ASN A 226 11.96 1.06 3.48
C ASN A 226 11.33 -0.22 4.03
N ARG A 227 10.06 -0.18 4.44
CA ARG A 227 9.32 -1.39 4.84
C ARG A 227 9.02 -2.32 3.67
N GLY A 228 8.68 -1.76 2.50
CA GLY A 228 8.54 -2.55 1.28
C GLY A 228 9.83 -3.27 0.91
N LEU A 229 10.95 -2.57 1.00
CA LEU A 229 12.28 -3.14 0.77
C LEU A 229 12.61 -4.23 1.79
N ALA A 230 12.34 -4.00 3.07
CA ALA A 230 12.54 -5.00 4.13
C ALA A 230 11.73 -6.28 3.88
N LEU A 231 10.48 -6.17 3.39
CA LEU A 231 9.67 -7.34 3.01
C LEU A 231 10.30 -8.15 1.90
N ILE A 232 10.87 -7.50 0.88
CA ILE A 232 11.58 -8.16 -0.21
C ILE A 232 12.80 -8.90 0.35
N PHE A 233 13.61 -8.25 1.19
CA PHE A 233 14.78 -8.88 1.79
C PHE A 233 14.45 -10.06 2.71
N ILE A 234 13.37 -10.00 3.48
CA ILE A 234 12.90 -11.11 4.32
C ILE A 234 12.43 -12.29 3.44
N SER A 235 11.86 -12.01 2.28
CA SER A 235 11.29 -13.03 1.39
C SER A 235 12.35 -13.76 0.56
N LEU A 236 13.49 -13.14 0.27
CA LEU A 236 14.57 -13.76 -0.50
C LEU A 236 15.13 -15.02 0.17
N PRO A 237 15.52 -15.01 1.47
CA PRO A 237 15.90 -16.22 2.18
C PRO A 237 14.80 -17.28 2.17
N MET A 238 13.52 -16.89 2.32
CA MET A 238 12.40 -17.84 2.28
C MET A 238 12.36 -18.60 0.95
N ILE A 239 12.52 -17.89 -0.17
CA ILE A 239 12.57 -18.52 -1.49
C ILE A 239 13.80 -19.40 -1.63
N GLY A 240 14.98 -18.91 -1.23
CA GLY A 240 16.22 -19.67 -1.29
C GLY A 240 16.14 -20.97 -0.50
N PHE A 241 15.70 -20.92 0.72
CA PHE A 241 15.47 -22.10 1.54
C PHE A 241 14.37 -23.02 1.00
N GLY A 242 13.28 -22.44 0.47
CA GLY A 242 12.21 -23.22 -0.16
C GLY A 242 12.72 -24.03 -1.36
N ILE A 243 13.54 -23.41 -2.20
CA ILE A 243 14.19 -24.08 -3.35
C ILE A 243 15.15 -25.16 -2.85
N PHE A 244 16.00 -24.82 -1.88
CA PHE A 244 16.95 -25.80 -1.31
C PHE A 244 16.22 -27.02 -0.71
N SER A 245 15.21 -26.79 0.12
CA SER A 245 14.39 -27.84 0.71
C SER A 245 13.68 -28.71 -0.34
N PHE A 246 13.23 -28.09 -1.45
CA PHE A 246 12.62 -28.82 -2.57
C PHE A 246 13.60 -29.79 -3.21
N PHE A 247 14.82 -29.35 -3.52
CA PHE A 247 15.85 -30.21 -4.08
C PHE A 247 16.31 -31.30 -3.11
N ASP A 248 16.43 -30.98 -1.83
CA ASP A 248 16.77 -31.97 -0.78
C ASP A 248 15.70 -33.08 -0.71
N THR A 249 14.43 -32.71 -0.80
CA THR A 249 13.32 -33.66 -0.85
C THR A 249 13.35 -34.52 -2.14
N LEU A 250 13.65 -33.91 -3.29
CA LEU A 250 13.76 -34.64 -4.55
C LEU A 250 14.94 -35.61 -4.53
N ASN A 251 16.10 -35.19 -4.00
CA ASN A 251 17.25 -36.08 -3.85
C ASN A 251 16.94 -37.24 -2.93
N PHE A 252 16.28 -36.99 -1.82
CA PHE A 252 15.83 -38.05 -0.91
C PHE A 252 14.89 -39.07 -1.58
N LEU A 253 13.99 -38.61 -2.45
CA LEU A 253 13.12 -39.50 -3.23
C LEU A 253 13.91 -40.27 -4.29
N HIS A 254 14.93 -39.66 -4.89
CA HIS A 254 15.74 -40.26 -5.93
C HIS A 254 16.68 -41.33 -5.38
N GLU A 255 17.42 -41.07 -4.32
CA GLU A 255 18.34 -42.03 -3.69
C GLU A 255 17.63 -43.32 -3.28
N LYS A 256 16.38 -43.25 -2.89
CA LYS A 256 15.61 -44.44 -2.47
C LYS A 256 15.04 -45.29 -3.59
N HIS A 257 14.88 -44.75 -4.79
CA HIS A 257 14.46 -45.56 -5.93
C HIS A 257 15.51 -46.59 -6.34
N TYR A 258 16.75 -46.42 -5.87
CA TYR A 258 17.86 -47.38 -6.14
C TYR A 258 18.08 -48.40 -5.01
N GLU A 259 17.48 -48.24 -3.81
CA GLU A 259 17.62 -49.15 -2.69
C GLU A 259 16.42 -50.10 -2.53
N GLU A 260 15.53 -50.21 -3.51
CA GLU A 260 14.22 -50.89 -3.41
C GLU A 260 14.30 -52.45 -3.48
N ASP A 261 15.37 -53.05 -3.00
CA ASP A 261 15.48 -54.53 -2.88
C ASP A 261 15.27 -55.09 -1.50
N SER A 262 14.78 -54.34 -0.50
CA SER A 262 14.51 -54.83 0.83
C SER A 262 13.08 -54.56 1.31
N ASN A 263 12.42 -55.64 1.65
CA ASN A 263 11.08 -55.85 2.21
C ASN A 263 10.84 -55.03 3.51
N ASP A 264 10.62 -53.71 3.43
CA ASP A 264 10.48 -52.87 4.60
C ASP A 264 9.13 -52.17 4.66
N SER A 265 8.33 -52.50 5.68
CA SER A 265 7.02 -51.90 5.98
C SER A 265 7.05 -50.39 6.26
N ASN A 266 8.22 -49.78 6.28
CA ASN A 266 8.45 -48.37 6.52
C ASN A 266 8.34 -47.48 5.24
N SER A 267 8.07 -48.06 4.06
CA SER A 267 8.01 -47.32 2.80
C SER A 267 6.82 -46.34 2.76
N LEU A 268 5.71 -46.69 3.43
CA LEU A 268 4.50 -45.89 3.44
C LEU A 268 4.69 -44.61 4.28
N ASP A 269 5.27 -44.71 5.48
CA ASP A 269 5.53 -43.56 6.35
C ASP A 269 6.46 -42.53 5.70
N ARG A 270 7.42 -42.99 4.94
CA ARG A 270 8.40 -42.12 4.26
C ARG A 270 7.83 -41.41 3.05
N SER A 271 6.91 -42.06 2.32
CA SER A 271 6.18 -41.41 1.22
C SER A 271 5.26 -40.31 1.75
N PHE A 272 4.64 -40.51 2.91
CA PHE A 272 3.88 -39.49 3.62
C PHE A 272 4.76 -38.33 4.07
N GLU A 273 5.94 -38.57 4.61
CA GLU A 273 6.87 -37.51 5.05
C GLU A 273 7.33 -36.64 3.86
N ALA A 274 7.68 -37.24 2.73
CA ALA A 274 8.03 -36.54 1.50
C ALA A 274 6.85 -35.71 0.96
N PHE A 275 5.64 -36.28 0.96
CA PHE A 275 4.43 -35.58 0.54
C PHE A 275 4.14 -34.37 1.44
N PHE A 276 4.20 -34.53 2.77
CA PHE A 276 4.03 -33.43 3.71
C PHE A 276 5.12 -32.36 3.57
N SER A 277 6.36 -32.77 3.32
CA SER A 277 7.46 -31.83 3.04
C SER A 277 7.16 -30.98 1.80
N CYS A 278 6.70 -31.59 0.70
CA CYS A 278 6.28 -30.85 -0.48
C CYS A 278 5.13 -29.88 -0.22
N LEU A 279 4.12 -30.27 0.56
CA LEU A 279 3.01 -29.39 0.93
C LEU A 279 3.48 -28.20 1.78
N ILE A 280 4.39 -28.42 2.72
CA ILE A 280 4.97 -27.34 3.53
C ILE A 280 5.75 -26.37 2.64
N GLN A 281 6.50 -26.87 1.67
CA GLN A 281 7.26 -26.05 0.74
C GLN A 281 6.34 -25.14 -0.08
N ILE A 282 5.25 -25.68 -0.63
CA ILE A 282 4.24 -24.91 -1.34
C ILE A 282 3.64 -23.85 -0.40
N ALA A 283 3.31 -24.20 0.82
CA ALA A 283 2.79 -23.28 1.83
C ALA A 283 3.77 -22.16 2.21
N VAL A 284 5.07 -22.36 2.02
CA VAL A 284 6.12 -21.36 2.24
C VAL A 284 6.27 -20.42 1.06
N PHE A 285 6.20 -20.95 -0.18
CA PHE A 285 6.33 -20.11 -1.37
C PHE A 285 5.22 -19.07 -1.49
N ILE A 286 3.99 -19.41 -1.09
CA ILE A 286 2.86 -18.48 -1.16
C ILE A 286 3.10 -17.21 -0.31
N PRO A 287 3.45 -17.27 0.99
CA PRO A 287 3.79 -16.11 1.78
C PRO A 287 5.01 -15.35 1.26
N ALA A 288 6.04 -16.05 0.77
CA ALA A 288 7.25 -15.43 0.26
C ALA A 288 6.95 -14.59 -0.99
N ILE A 289 6.28 -15.15 -1.98
CA ILE A 289 5.88 -14.44 -3.20
C ILE A 289 4.92 -13.29 -2.86
N SER A 290 3.94 -13.54 -1.99
CA SER A 290 2.99 -12.52 -1.55
C SER A 290 3.72 -11.34 -0.88
N SER A 291 4.72 -11.61 -0.05
CA SER A 291 5.52 -10.56 0.63
C SER A 291 6.34 -9.75 -0.37
N ILE A 292 6.90 -10.36 -1.41
CA ILE A 292 7.59 -9.65 -2.49
C ILE A 292 6.62 -8.73 -3.24
N VAL A 293 5.46 -9.25 -3.63
CA VAL A 293 4.44 -8.46 -4.35
C VAL A 293 3.94 -7.29 -3.50
N ILE A 294 3.67 -7.53 -2.22
CA ILE A 294 3.27 -6.48 -1.28
C ILE A 294 4.40 -5.47 -1.09
N GLY A 295 5.63 -5.93 -0.90
CA GLY A 295 6.81 -5.09 -0.76
C GLY A 295 7.03 -4.19 -1.99
N ALA A 296 6.94 -4.75 -3.20
CA ALA A 296 7.05 -4.01 -4.44
C ALA A 296 5.91 -2.96 -4.59
N ARG A 297 4.67 -3.32 -4.24
CA ARG A 297 3.55 -2.36 -4.22
C ARG A 297 3.75 -1.24 -3.21
N MET A 298 4.29 -1.55 -2.04
CA MET A 298 4.62 -0.54 -1.02
C MET A 298 5.69 0.42 -1.53
N MET A 299 6.74 -0.08 -2.18
CA MET A 299 7.78 0.75 -2.78
C MET A 299 7.21 1.65 -3.88
N ALA A 300 6.44 1.11 -4.81
CA ALA A 300 5.81 1.87 -5.88
C ALA A 300 4.87 2.95 -5.35
N ARG A 301 4.05 2.63 -4.33
CA ARG A 301 3.14 3.58 -3.69
C ARG A 301 3.89 4.68 -2.92
N GLY A 302 4.93 4.29 -2.16
CA GLY A 302 5.79 5.23 -1.47
C GLY A 302 6.50 6.18 -2.43
N SER A 303 7.05 5.67 -3.54
CA SER A 303 7.66 6.49 -4.59
C SER A 303 6.66 7.49 -5.19
N LYS A 304 5.42 7.06 -5.48
CA LYS A 304 4.36 7.96 -5.97
C LYS A 304 4.06 9.09 -4.97
N TRP A 305 4.03 8.80 -3.68
CA TRP A 305 3.82 9.80 -2.64
C TRP A 305 4.99 10.79 -2.51
N GLY A 306 6.23 10.32 -2.65
CA GLY A 306 7.42 11.16 -2.63
C GLY A 306 7.48 12.13 -3.81
N LYS A 307 7.10 11.67 -5.02
CA LYS A 307 7.12 12.48 -6.24
C LYS A 307 6.13 13.67 -6.23
N GLN A 308 5.14 13.66 -5.36
CA GLN A 308 4.21 14.80 -5.23
C GLN A 308 4.87 16.06 -4.66
N ASN A 309 6.07 15.95 -4.05
CA ASN A 309 6.76 17.08 -3.41
C ASN A 309 8.25 17.24 -3.75
N THR A 310 8.88 16.33 -4.51
CA THR A 310 10.32 16.40 -4.81
C THR A 310 10.63 15.86 -6.20
N GLU A 311 11.69 16.38 -6.81
CA GLU A 311 12.24 15.89 -8.09
C GLU A 311 12.68 14.41 -8.02
N PRO A 312 12.66 13.71 -9.17
CA PRO A 312 12.72 12.24 -9.20
C PRO A 312 14.16 11.73 -9.12
N ASN A 313 14.59 11.27 -7.95
CA ASN A 313 15.80 10.45 -7.80
C ASN A 313 15.53 9.24 -6.90
N LEU A 314 14.56 8.42 -7.25
CA LEU A 314 14.19 7.25 -6.45
C LEU A 314 14.32 5.96 -7.25
N LEU A 315 15.13 5.05 -6.68
CA LEU A 315 15.25 3.68 -7.11
C LEU A 315 13.85 3.02 -7.16
N THR A 316 13.37 2.66 -8.33
CA THR A 316 12.10 1.94 -8.48
C THR A 316 12.36 0.52 -8.94
N LEU A 317 11.78 -0.46 -8.25
CA LEU A 317 11.80 -1.85 -8.67
C LEU A 317 10.84 -2.03 -9.87
N ASN A 318 11.40 -2.26 -11.05
CA ASN A 318 10.64 -2.32 -12.31
C ASN A 318 10.27 -3.73 -12.73
N SER A 319 11.07 -4.73 -12.34
CA SER A 319 10.82 -6.11 -12.73
C SER A 319 11.36 -7.09 -11.71
N ILE A 320 10.69 -8.22 -11.59
CA ILE A 320 11.13 -9.41 -10.90
C ILE A 320 10.97 -10.56 -11.88
N ALA A 321 12.06 -11.22 -12.22
CA ALA A 321 12.03 -12.36 -13.14
C ALA A 321 12.84 -13.53 -12.55
N PRO A 322 12.31 -14.76 -12.58
CA PRO A 322 13.10 -15.92 -12.25
C PRO A 322 14.16 -16.15 -13.35
N ILE A 323 15.38 -16.44 -12.91
CA ILE A 323 16.45 -16.93 -13.79
C ILE A 323 16.50 -18.44 -13.59
N ILE A 324 16.18 -19.18 -14.65
CA ILE A 324 16.26 -20.63 -14.66
C ILE A 324 17.14 -21.01 -15.84
N ASP A 325 18.35 -21.46 -15.56
CA ASP A 325 19.23 -22.06 -16.58
C ASP A 325 19.40 -23.55 -16.25
N PRO A 326 18.67 -24.42 -16.95
CA PRO A 326 18.73 -25.86 -16.72
C PRO A 326 20.05 -26.50 -17.15
N VAL A 327 20.82 -25.83 -18.02
CA VAL A 327 22.10 -26.35 -18.52
C VAL A 327 23.21 -26.14 -17.49
N SER A 328 23.32 -24.95 -16.96
CA SER A 328 24.30 -24.61 -15.92
C SER A 328 23.84 -24.95 -14.51
N LYS A 329 22.62 -25.47 -14.34
CA LYS A 329 21.95 -25.69 -13.05
C LYS A 329 21.95 -24.43 -12.18
N THR A 330 21.87 -23.26 -12.81
CA THR A 330 21.83 -21.97 -12.11
C THR A 330 20.39 -21.51 -11.96
N TYR A 331 20.00 -21.28 -10.72
CA TYR A 331 18.67 -20.79 -10.36
C TYR A 331 18.83 -19.47 -9.60
N GLY A 332 18.07 -18.47 -9.95
CA GLY A 332 18.19 -17.15 -9.34
C GLY A 332 16.95 -16.29 -9.53
N LEU A 333 17.02 -15.09 -9.02
CA LEU A 333 16.00 -14.06 -9.17
C LEU A 333 16.67 -12.78 -9.68
N ALA A 334 16.22 -12.29 -10.84
CA ALA A 334 16.64 -11.00 -11.36
C ALA A 334 15.71 -9.91 -10.82
N LEU A 335 16.29 -8.89 -10.21
CA LEU A 335 15.59 -7.68 -9.76
C LEU A 335 16.05 -6.51 -10.63
N GLY A 336 15.13 -5.93 -11.39
CA GLY A 336 15.40 -4.74 -12.21
C GLY A 336 14.98 -3.47 -11.46
N PHE A 337 15.92 -2.54 -11.32
CA PHE A 337 15.67 -1.22 -10.72
C PHE A 337 15.89 -0.14 -11.77
N SER A 338 15.11 0.96 -11.70
CA SER A 338 15.40 2.23 -12.38
C SER A 338 15.66 3.33 -11.36
N PHE A 339 16.53 4.23 -11.75
CA PHE A 339 16.94 5.40 -10.96
C PHE A 339 16.27 6.66 -11.49
#